data_ffa1649bb890515189f98ec620cbf40b
#
_entry.id   ffa1649bb890515189f98ec620cbf40b
#
_cell.length_a   1.000
_cell.length_b   1.000
_cell.length_c   1.000
_cell.angle_alpha   90.00
_cell.angle_beta   90.00
_cell.angle_gamma   90.00
#
_symmetry.space_group_name_H-M   'P 1'
#
loop_
_entity.id
_entity.type
_entity.pdbx_description
1 polymer ?
#
loop_
_entity_poly.entity_id
_entity_poly.type
_entity_poly.pdbx_seq_one_letter_code
_entity_poly.pdbx_strand_id
1 'polypeptide(L)'
;AMIWTQKIEDPSNFGVVKLSEGNKIEAFVEKPQEFVSDLAIIGVYYFKDGANLKKELQRLIDQNIQQKGEYQITDAMEHMLQNGLNFYTDQVSEWLDCGNKDATVYTNQRILSIKYQNESSIDPSATIKNTTIIHPCYIGANVHIENSVIGPHVSLEKGASAKQSIISNSIIQEKASIESANLNNSLIGKECKLKGKTESFSIGDYSTQES
;
A
#
# COMPACT_ATOMS: atom_id res chain seq x y z
N ALA A 1 3.20 -21.55 -16.83
CA ALA A 1 2.84 -20.64 -15.75
C ALA A 1 2.52 -19.24 -16.30
N MET A 2 1.80 -18.44 -15.52
CA MET A 2 1.49 -17.05 -15.84
C MET A 2 1.94 -16.18 -14.67
N ILE A 3 2.62 -15.09 -14.97
CA ILE A 3 3.12 -14.13 -13.97
C ILE A 3 2.58 -12.74 -14.36
N TRP A 4 1.92 -12.05 -13.43
CA TRP A 4 1.48 -10.69 -13.72
C TRP A 4 2.57 -9.68 -13.42
N THR A 5 2.69 -8.71 -14.30
CA THR A 5 3.68 -7.65 -14.23
C THR A 5 3.05 -6.26 -14.36
N GLN A 6 3.75 -5.26 -13.86
CA GLN A 6 3.44 -3.85 -14.04
C GLN A 6 4.66 -3.14 -14.60
N LYS A 7 4.45 -2.27 -15.58
CA LYS A 7 5.49 -1.37 -16.05
C LYS A 7 5.73 -0.25 -15.03
N ILE A 8 6.98 -0.10 -14.59
CA ILE A 8 7.38 0.90 -13.58
C ILE A 8 8.64 1.66 -14.03
N GLU A 9 8.82 2.86 -13.50
CA GLU A 9 9.96 3.72 -13.85
C GLU A 9 11.27 3.24 -13.22
N ASP A 10 11.25 2.82 -11.94
CA ASP A 10 12.42 2.32 -11.22
C ASP A 10 12.21 0.88 -10.76
N PRO A 11 12.73 -0.10 -11.51
CA PRO A 11 12.61 -1.52 -11.20
C PRO A 11 13.66 -2.05 -10.21
N SER A 12 14.58 -1.24 -9.71
CA SER A 12 15.76 -1.67 -8.94
C SER A 12 15.45 -2.44 -7.65
N ASN A 13 14.26 -2.23 -7.09
CA ASN A 13 13.81 -2.86 -5.84
C ASN A 13 12.90 -4.07 -6.04
N PHE A 14 12.66 -4.47 -7.29
CA PHE A 14 11.70 -5.53 -7.64
C PHE A 14 12.37 -6.64 -8.45
N GLY A 15 11.77 -7.83 -8.41
CA GLY A 15 12.03 -8.83 -9.43
C GLY A 15 11.44 -8.37 -10.77
N VAL A 16 12.20 -8.53 -11.84
CA VAL A 16 11.77 -8.14 -13.19
C VAL A 16 11.78 -9.33 -14.14
N VAL A 17 11.05 -9.22 -15.24
CA VAL A 17 11.04 -10.21 -16.30
C VAL A 17 11.61 -9.64 -17.59
N LYS A 18 12.43 -10.44 -18.30
CA LYS A 18 12.83 -10.18 -19.68
C LYS A 18 11.94 -10.99 -20.59
N LEU A 19 11.43 -10.39 -21.66
CA LEU A 19 10.50 -11.03 -22.59
C LEU A 19 11.18 -11.39 -23.92
N SER A 20 10.73 -12.50 -24.49
CA SER A 20 10.86 -12.84 -25.90
C SER A 20 9.54 -12.58 -26.64
N GLU A 21 9.39 -13.10 -27.86
CA GLU A 21 8.17 -12.92 -28.66
C GLU A 21 6.94 -13.54 -27.96
N GLY A 22 5.76 -12.90 -28.12
CA GLY A 22 4.48 -13.41 -27.64
C GLY A 22 4.30 -13.38 -26.14
N ASN A 23 4.85 -12.38 -25.43
CA ASN A 23 4.79 -12.25 -23.96
C ASN A 23 5.37 -13.45 -23.19
N LYS A 24 6.22 -14.23 -23.84
CA LYS A 24 6.93 -15.33 -23.18
C LYS A 24 8.12 -14.78 -22.42
N ILE A 25 8.25 -15.22 -21.17
CA ILE A 25 9.37 -14.84 -20.29
C ILE A 25 10.62 -15.61 -20.70
N GLU A 26 11.70 -14.86 -20.91
CA GLU A 26 13.04 -15.38 -21.25
C GLU A 26 13.95 -15.49 -20.01
N ALA A 27 13.78 -14.59 -19.04
CA ALA A 27 14.55 -14.59 -17.80
C ALA A 27 13.80 -13.89 -16.66
N PHE A 28 14.11 -14.32 -15.43
CA PHE A 28 13.73 -13.64 -14.18
C PHE A 28 14.99 -13.06 -13.54
N VAL A 29 14.96 -11.79 -13.13
CA VAL A 29 16.09 -11.12 -12.47
C VAL A 29 15.61 -10.42 -11.22
N GLU A 30 16.11 -10.85 -10.05
CA GLU A 30 15.77 -10.25 -8.77
C GLU A 30 16.62 -9.01 -8.52
N LYS A 31 15.94 -7.88 -8.25
CA LYS A 31 16.55 -6.59 -7.87
C LYS A 31 17.81 -6.25 -8.71
N PRO A 32 17.66 -6.08 -10.03
CA PRO A 32 18.79 -5.90 -10.94
C PRO A 32 19.63 -4.67 -10.58
N GLN A 33 20.96 -4.81 -10.62
CA GLN A 33 21.88 -3.68 -10.39
C GLN A 33 22.02 -2.79 -11.64
N GLU A 34 21.77 -3.36 -12.81
CA GLU A 34 21.74 -2.65 -14.09
C GLU A 34 20.33 -2.80 -14.69
N PHE A 35 19.93 -1.86 -15.53
CA PHE A 35 18.62 -1.94 -16.16
C PHE A 35 18.49 -3.18 -17.05
N VAL A 36 17.54 -4.03 -16.75
CA VAL A 36 17.21 -5.25 -17.52
C VAL A 36 15.86 -5.08 -18.22
N SER A 37 14.85 -4.63 -17.49
CA SER A 37 13.47 -4.47 -17.96
C SER A 37 12.71 -3.55 -17.02
N ASP A 38 11.71 -2.86 -17.52
CA ASP A 38 10.78 -2.04 -16.74
C ASP A 38 9.53 -2.82 -16.28
N LEU A 39 9.48 -4.14 -16.55
CA LEU A 39 8.36 -5.02 -16.17
C LEU A 39 8.61 -5.68 -14.82
N ALA A 40 8.13 -5.05 -13.75
CA ALA A 40 8.23 -5.56 -12.39
C ALA A 40 7.17 -6.65 -12.12
N ILE A 41 7.58 -7.69 -11.40
CA ILE A 41 6.71 -8.75 -10.90
C ILE A 41 5.89 -8.20 -9.74
N ILE A 42 4.56 -8.33 -9.80
CA ILE A 42 3.65 -7.74 -8.80
C ILE A 42 3.17 -8.72 -7.73
N GLY A 43 3.76 -9.90 -7.64
CA GLY A 43 3.40 -10.90 -6.64
C GLY A 43 2.13 -11.69 -6.94
N VAL A 44 1.62 -11.63 -8.17
CA VAL A 44 0.47 -12.44 -8.62
C VAL A 44 0.97 -13.49 -9.60
N TYR A 45 0.73 -14.77 -9.25
CA TYR A 45 1.24 -15.91 -9.99
C TYR A 45 0.17 -16.97 -10.20
N TYR A 46 0.20 -17.63 -11.36
CA TYR A 46 -0.58 -18.83 -11.63
C TYR A 46 0.33 -19.96 -12.10
N PHE A 47 0.38 -21.04 -11.34
CA PHE A 47 1.08 -22.25 -11.70
C PHE A 47 0.09 -23.39 -11.95
N LYS A 48 0.09 -23.92 -13.18
CA LYS A 48 -0.73 -25.11 -13.52
C LYS A 48 -0.25 -26.34 -12.75
N ASP A 49 1.06 -26.44 -12.53
CA ASP A 49 1.70 -27.52 -11.78
C ASP A 49 2.29 -26.97 -10.47
N GLY A 50 1.49 -26.96 -9.42
CA GLY A 50 1.93 -26.53 -8.10
C GLY A 50 2.89 -27.52 -7.42
N ALA A 51 2.89 -28.79 -7.80
CA ALA A 51 3.81 -29.78 -7.26
C ALA A 51 5.25 -29.49 -7.72
N ASN A 52 5.44 -29.10 -8.98
CA ASN A 52 6.73 -28.68 -9.49
C ASN A 52 7.24 -27.42 -8.78
N LEU A 53 6.39 -26.39 -8.61
CA LEU A 53 6.77 -25.20 -7.82
C LEU A 53 7.21 -25.59 -6.41
N LYS A 54 6.44 -26.42 -5.70
CA LYS A 54 6.79 -26.87 -4.35
C LYS A 54 8.15 -27.56 -4.31
N LYS A 55 8.45 -28.41 -5.29
CA LYS A 55 9.75 -29.10 -5.43
C LYS A 55 10.89 -28.09 -5.59
N GLU A 56 10.71 -27.07 -6.42
CA GLU A 56 11.75 -26.07 -6.65
C GLU A 56 11.96 -25.14 -5.43
N LEU A 57 10.90 -24.76 -4.75
CA LEU A 57 11.03 -24.02 -3.49
C LEU A 57 11.75 -24.86 -2.41
N GLN A 58 11.45 -26.17 -2.31
CA GLN A 58 12.16 -27.06 -1.40
C GLN A 58 13.65 -27.18 -1.77
N ARG A 59 13.98 -27.25 -3.08
CA ARG A 59 15.37 -27.25 -3.55
C ARG A 59 16.13 -26.00 -3.07
N LEU A 60 15.52 -24.80 -3.13
CA LEU A 60 16.18 -23.58 -2.63
C LEU A 60 16.54 -23.72 -1.15
N ILE A 61 15.61 -24.26 -0.34
CA ILE A 61 15.82 -24.47 1.09
C ILE A 61 16.90 -25.53 1.36
N ASP A 62 16.80 -26.69 0.73
CA ASP A 62 17.71 -27.82 0.93
C ASP A 62 19.15 -27.49 0.52
N GLN A 63 19.32 -26.67 -0.52
CA GLN A 63 20.61 -26.24 -1.02
C GLN A 63 21.06 -24.90 -0.47
N ASN A 64 20.26 -24.28 0.41
CA ASN A 64 20.50 -22.96 1.02
C ASN A 64 20.80 -21.87 -0.03
N ILE A 65 20.04 -21.86 -1.14
CA ILE A 65 20.19 -20.85 -2.21
C ILE A 65 19.46 -19.59 -1.78
N GLN A 66 20.21 -18.55 -1.43
CA GLN A 66 19.70 -17.28 -0.93
C GLN A 66 20.36 -16.11 -1.66
N GLN A 67 19.59 -15.02 -1.82
CA GLN A 67 20.13 -13.72 -2.24
C GLN A 67 20.03 -12.75 -1.07
N LYS A 68 21.14 -12.16 -0.64
CA LYS A 68 21.23 -11.27 0.52
C LYS A 68 20.57 -11.82 1.80
N GLY A 69 20.65 -13.15 2.00
CA GLY A 69 20.08 -13.83 3.17
C GLY A 69 18.60 -14.18 3.08
N GLU A 70 17.97 -14.00 1.92
CA GLU A 70 16.56 -14.30 1.68
C GLU A 70 16.38 -15.35 0.55
N TYR A 71 15.42 -16.25 0.71
CA TYR A 71 14.98 -17.14 -0.35
C TYR A 71 14.06 -16.38 -1.29
N GLN A 72 14.41 -16.32 -2.56
CA GLN A 72 13.65 -15.59 -3.57
C GLN A 72 12.85 -16.56 -4.47
N ILE A 73 11.55 -16.28 -4.64
CA ILE A 73 10.72 -17.07 -5.56
C ILE A 73 11.19 -16.94 -7.01
N THR A 74 11.80 -15.82 -7.37
CA THR A 74 12.39 -15.58 -8.68
C THR A 74 13.49 -16.58 -9.02
N ASP A 75 14.30 -17.03 -8.05
CA ASP A 75 15.32 -18.06 -8.26
C ASP A 75 14.70 -19.43 -8.56
N ALA A 76 13.57 -19.76 -7.91
CA ALA A 76 12.83 -20.99 -8.23
C ALA A 76 12.25 -20.92 -9.65
N MET A 77 11.63 -19.80 -10.01
CA MET A 77 11.03 -19.60 -11.34
C MET A 77 12.09 -19.61 -12.44
N GLU A 78 13.25 -18.98 -12.22
CA GLU A 78 14.36 -18.99 -13.16
C GLU A 78 14.86 -20.43 -13.39
N HIS A 79 15.03 -21.23 -12.33
CA HIS A 79 15.43 -22.63 -12.48
C HIS A 79 14.37 -23.48 -13.18
N MET A 80 13.07 -23.25 -12.91
CA MET A 80 11.98 -23.93 -13.63
C MET A 80 11.98 -23.55 -15.12
N LEU A 81 12.27 -22.30 -15.45
CA LEU A 81 12.42 -21.83 -16.84
C LEU A 81 13.57 -22.54 -17.55
N GLN A 82 14.75 -22.61 -16.91
CA GLN A 82 15.94 -23.32 -17.42
C GLN A 82 15.67 -24.82 -17.63
N ASN A 83 14.80 -25.42 -16.83
CA ASN A 83 14.34 -26.81 -16.99
C ASN A 83 13.17 -26.97 -17.98
N GLY A 84 12.90 -25.94 -18.80
CA GLY A 84 11.98 -26.04 -19.94
C GLY A 84 10.53 -25.72 -19.62
N LEU A 85 10.19 -25.21 -18.41
CA LEU A 85 8.84 -24.73 -18.15
C LEU A 85 8.62 -23.38 -18.86
N ASN A 86 7.52 -23.28 -19.59
CA ASN A 86 7.17 -22.00 -20.23
C ASN A 86 6.45 -21.09 -19.24
N PHE A 87 6.96 -19.88 -19.15
CA PHE A 87 6.33 -18.76 -18.43
C PHE A 87 5.87 -17.69 -19.40
N TYR A 88 4.73 -17.15 -19.12
CA TYR A 88 4.15 -16.03 -19.87
C TYR A 88 3.79 -14.91 -18.88
N THR A 89 3.72 -13.68 -19.37
CA THR A 89 3.25 -12.55 -18.58
C THR A 89 2.05 -11.90 -19.20
N ASP A 90 1.24 -11.29 -18.33
CA ASP A 90 0.25 -10.29 -18.69
C ASP A 90 0.42 -9.09 -17.77
N GLN A 91 -0.07 -7.93 -18.21
CA GLN A 91 0.08 -6.68 -17.48
C GLN A 91 -1.25 -6.28 -16.85
N VAL A 92 -1.17 -5.62 -15.70
CA VAL A 92 -2.31 -4.97 -15.08
C VAL A 92 -2.37 -3.50 -15.47
N SER A 93 -3.56 -2.92 -15.49
CA SER A 93 -3.73 -1.49 -15.76
C SER A 93 -3.35 -0.61 -14.57
N GLU A 94 -3.46 -1.13 -13.37
CA GLU A 94 -3.08 -0.45 -12.12
C GLU A 94 -2.62 -1.47 -11.08
N TRP A 95 -1.52 -1.16 -10.41
CA TRP A 95 -1.01 -1.94 -9.30
C TRP A 95 -0.97 -1.06 -8.05
N LEU A 96 -1.69 -1.48 -7.01
CA LEU A 96 -1.77 -0.78 -5.74
C LEU A 96 -1.00 -1.59 -4.69
N ASP A 97 0.21 -1.14 -4.44
CA ASP A 97 1.11 -1.74 -3.44
C ASP A 97 0.82 -1.21 -2.03
N CYS A 98 1.22 -1.98 -1.00
CA CYS A 98 1.13 -1.62 0.41
C CYS A 98 2.45 -1.90 1.15
N GLY A 99 3.57 -1.94 0.46
CA GLY A 99 4.89 -2.30 1.01
C GLY A 99 5.49 -1.26 1.94
N ASN A 100 5.00 -0.03 1.93
CA ASN A 100 5.43 1.04 2.83
C ASN A 100 4.27 2.00 3.14
N LYS A 101 4.51 2.96 4.07
CA LYS A 101 3.47 3.90 4.53
C LYS A 101 2.88 4.71 3.36
N ASP A 102 3.71 5.27 2.50
CA ASP A 102 3.25 6.14 1.42
C ASP A 102 2.45 5.36 0.36
N ALA A 103 2.92 4.18 -0.03
CA ALA A 103 2.21 3.28 -0.92
C ALA A 103 0.86 2.85 -0.32
N THR A 104 0.80 2.53 0.97
CA THR A 104 -0.44 2.13 1.66
C THR A 104 -1.46 3.27 1.71
N VAL A 105 -1.04 4.50 2.02
CA VAL A 105 -1.92 5.68 2.04
C VAL A 105 -2.39 6.02 0.62
N TYR A 106 -1.52 5.93 -0.38
CA TYR A 106 -1.91 6.10 -1.78
C TYR A 106 -2.92 5.04 -2.23
N THR A 107 -2.69 3.78 -1.88
CA THR A 107 -3.64 2.68 -2.15
C THR A 107 -5.00 2.95 -1.53
N ASN A 108 -5.05 3.40 -0.26
CA ASN A 108 -6.29 3.81 0.40
C ASN A 108 -7.01 4.92 -0.37
N GLN A 109 -6.28 5.96 -0.79
CA GLN A 109 -6.81 7.05 -1.60
C GLN A 109 -7.45 6.53 -2.89
N ARG A 110 -6.74 5.66 -3.64
CA ARG A 110 -7.24 5.09 -4.88
C ARG A 110 -8.48 4.23 -4.67
N ILE A 111 -8.47 3.35 -3.66
CA ILE A 111 -9.61 2.47 -3.34
C ILE A 111 -10.83 3.27 -2.93
N LEU A 112 -10.67 4.30 -2.10
CA LEU A 112 -11.79 5.18 -1.72
C LEU A 112 -12.36 5.91 -2.94
N SER A 113 -11.51 6.44 -3.82
CA SER A 113 -11.93 7.11 -5.06
C SER A 113 -12.68 6.17 -6.01
N ILE A 114 -12.20 4.94 -6.20
CA ILE A 114 -12.83 3.94 -7.08
C ILE A 114 -14.16 3.47 -6.51
N LYS A 115 -14.20 3.18 -5.20
CA LYS A 115 -15.33 2.53 -4.56
C LYS A 115 -16.46 3.48 -4.20
N TYR A 116 -16.15 4.69 -3.79
CA TYR A 116 -17.14 5.62 -3.24
C TYR A 116 -17.30 6.91 -4.06
N GLN A 117 -16.35 7.21 -4.95
CA GLN A 117 -16.39 8.42 -5.80
C GLN A 117 -16.59 9.70 -4.95
N ASN A 118 -17.77 10.34 -5.04
CA ASN A 118 -18.11 11.55 -4.31
C ASN A 118 -18.94 11.31 -3.03
N GLU A 119 -19.01 10.05 -2.59
CA GLU A 119 -19.75 9.65 -1.38
C GLU A 119 -18.78 9.13 -0.32
N SER A 120 -19.31 8.76 0.85
CA SER A 120 -18.55 8.11 1.92
C SER A 120 -19.32 6.92 2.45
N SER A 121 -18.57 5.89 2.87
CA SER A 121 -19.12 4.79 3.65
C SER A 121 -19.08 5.17 5.13
N ILE A 122 -20.23 5.38 5.72
CA ILE A 122 -20.38 5.73 7.14
C ILE A 122 -21.22 4.65 7.81
N ASP A 123 -20.61 3.95 8.79
CA ASP A 123 -21.33 2.94 9.56
C ASP A 123 -22.41 3.59 10.43
N PRO A 124 -23.64 3.04 10.51
CA PRO A 124 -24.73 3.60 11.28
C PRO A 124 -24.45 3.76 12.78
N SER A 125 -23.50 3.01 13.34
CA SER A 125 -23.10 3.12 14.75
C SER A 125 -22.08 4.24 15.00
N ALA A 126 -21.58 4.89 13.95
CA ALA A 126 -20.65 6.02 14.09
C ALA A 126 -21.37 7.25 14.70
N THR A 127 -20.69 7.94 15.57
CA THR A 127 -21.15 9.19 16.16
C THR A 127 -20.36 10.35 15.60
N ILE A 128 -21.04 11.26 14.89
CA ILE A 128 -20.42 12.43 14.23
C ILE A 128 -21.11 13.68 14.76
N LYS A 129 -20.38 14.57 15.44
CA LYS A 129 -20.88 15.80 16.04
C LYS A 129 -20.06 17.00 15.58
N ASN A 130 -20.73 18.06 15.14
CA ASN A 130 -20.10 19.34 14.76
C ASN A 130 -18.85 19.11 13.87
N THR A 131 -19.00 18.33 12.80
CA THR A 131 -17.89 17.84 11.97
C THR A 131 -18.24 17.97 10.49
N THR A 132 -17.29 18.39 9.70
CA THR A 132 -17.38 18.38 8.23
C THR A 132 -16.72 17.15 7.68
N ILE A 133 -17.44 16.36 6.86
CA ILE A 133 -16.89 15.24 6.10
C ILE A 133 -16.69 15.67 4.64
N ILE A 134 -15.45 15.56 4.16
CA ILE A 134 -15.08 15.82 2.77
C ILE A 134 -14.89 14.45 2.08
N HIS A 135 -15.72 14.19 1.09
CA HIS A 135 -15.74 12.89 0.42
C HIS A 135 -14.50 12.67 -0.49
N PRO A 136 -14.12 11.42 -0.79
CA PRO A 136 -14.63 10.18 -0.22
C PRO A 136 -13.93 9.83 1.11
N CYS A 137 -14.66 9.20 2.03
CA CYS A 137 -14.14 8.68 3.30
C CYS A 137 -14.72 7.29 3.62
N TYR A 138 -14.02 6.53 4.45
CA TYR A 138 -14.54 5.35 5.13
C TYR A 138 -14.57 5.61 6.65
N ILE A 139 -15.75 5.49 7.25
CA ILE A 139 -15.96 5.67 8.69
C ILE A 139 -16.59 4.40 9.23
N GLY A 140 -15.79 3.63 9.97
CA GLY A 140 -16.14 2.31 10.47
C GLY A 140 -17.05 2.33 11.70
N ALA A 141 -17.42 1.13 12.15
CA ALA A 141 -18.34 0.94 13.27
C ALA A 141 -17.81 1.56 14.59
N ASN A 142 -18.71 2.18 15.35
CA ASN A 142 -18.41 2.79 16.65
C ASN A 142 -17.31 3.86 16.61
N VAL A 143 -17.09 4.48 15.47
CA VAL A 143 -16.19 5.65 15.34
C VAL A 143 -16.84 6.85 16.00
N HIS A 144 -16.04 7.68 16.68
CA HIS A 144 -16.47 8.92 17.33
C HIS A 144 -15.70 10.12 16.79
N ILE A 145 -16.41 11.05 16.16
CA ILE A 145 -15.81 12.27 15.60
C ILE A 145 -16.51 13.49 16.19
N GLU A 146 -15.74 14.42 16.69
CA GLU A 146 -16.27 15.65 17.29
C GLU A 146 -15.42 16.88 16.94
N ASN A 147 -16.08 17.99 16.55
CA ASN A 147 -15.45 19.29 16.29
C ASN A 147 -14.26 19.18 15.30
N SER A 148 -14.43 18.44 14.19
CA SER A 148 -13.32 18.07 13.32
C SER A 148 -13.66 18.29 11.84
N VAL A 149 -12.62 18.26 11.00
CA VAL A 149 -12.74 18.16 9.54
C VAL A 149 -12.06 16.87 9.10
N ILE A 150 -12.80 15.98 8.45
CA ILE A 150 -12.34 14.65 8.05
C ILE A 150 -12.48 14.50 6.53
N GLY A 151 -11.38 14.18 5.87
CA GLY A 151 -11.34 13.97 4.42
C GLY A 151 -10.59 15.07 3.67
N PRO A 152 -10.46 14.90 2.32
CA PRO A 152 -10.85 13.70 1.59
C PRO A 152 -9.88 12.53 1.85
N HIS A 153 -10.30 11.32 1.41
CA HIS A 153 -9.47 10.11 1.42
C HIS A 153 -9.01 9.66 2.82
N VAL A 154 -9.91 9.71 3.79
CA VAL A 154 -9.64 9.25 5.15
C VAL A 154 -10.36 7.94 5.42
N SER A 155 -9.67 6.98 5.99
CA SER A 155 -10.24 5.77 6.57
C SER A 155 -10.09 5.82 8.09
N LEU A 156 -11.21 5.81 8.81
CA LEU A 156 -11.28 5.65 10.26
C LEU A 156 -11.84 4.25 10.55
N GLU A 157 -10.99 3.38 11.12
CA GLU A 157 -11.39 2.01 11.41
C GLU A 157 -12.24 1.91 12.68
N LYS A 158 -12.79 0.73 12.93
CA LYS A 158 -13.71 0.44 14.03
C LYS A 158 -13.22 0.99 15.38
N GLY A 159 -14.06 1.77 16.05
CA GLY A 159 -13.79 2.32 17.36
C GLY A 159 -12.72 3.43 17.41
N ALA A 160 -12.23 3.87 16.26
CA ALA A 160 -11.32 5.02 16.20
C ALA A 160 -12.04 6.31 16.63
N SER A 161 -11.28 7.31 17.09
CA SER A 161 -11.82 8.61 17.47
C SER A 161 -10.98 9.77 16.97
N ALA A 162 -11.66 10.84 16.59
CA ALA A 162 -11.03 12.11 16.19
C ALA A 162 -11.76 13.27 16.87
N LYS A 163 -11.03 14.11 17.59
CA LYS A 163 -11.56 15.27 18.28
C LYS A 163 -10.73 16.51 18.00
N GLN A 164 -11.39 17.64 17.70
CA GLN A 164 -10.73 18.93 17.44
C GLN A 164 -9.58 18.81 16.45
N SER A 165 -9.78 18.03 15.36
CA SER A 165 -8.71 17.64 14.45
C SER A 165 -9.08 17.88 13.00
N ILE A 166 -8.06 18.09 12.16
CA ILE A 166 -8.18 18.14 10.71
C ILE A 166 -7.40 16.96 10.18
N ILE A 167 -8.05 16.05 9.46
CA ILE A 167 -7.43 14.82 8.95
C ILE A 167 -7.77 14.67 7.48
N SER A 168 -6.74 14.54 6.64
CA SER A 168 -6.88 14.28 5.20
C SER A 168 -5.92 13.18 4.76
N ASN A 169 -6.27 12.49 3.67
CA ASN A 169 -5.43 11.48 3.02
C ASN A 169 -4.70 10.57 4.02
N SER A 170 -5.45 9.96 4.97
CA SER A 170 -4.85 9.24 6.09
C SER A 170 -5.66 8.01 6.50
N ILE A 171 -4.98 7.08 7.14
CA ILE A 171 -5.57 5.86 7.71
C ILE A 171 -5.39 5.91 9.22
N ILE A 172 -6.49 5.83 9.95
CA ILE A 172 -6.53 5.76 11.42
C ILE A 172 -7.08 4.40 11.80
N GLN A 173 -6.21 3.54 12.31
CA GLN A 173 -6.54 2.14 12.57
C GLN A 173 -7.42 1.97 13.81
N GLU A 174 -7.85 0.70 14.02
CA GLU A 174 -8.81 0.31 15.03
C GLU A 174 -8.49 0.89 16.42
N LYS A 175 -9.48 1.54 17.04
CA LYS A 175 -9.41 2.13 18.40
C LYS A 175 -8.31 3.19 18.59
N ALA A 176 -7.70 3.69 17.53
CA ALA A 176 -6.77 4.80 17.66
C ALA A 176 -7.53 6.08 18.03
N SER A 177 -6.89 6.94 18.80
CA SER A 177 -7.48 8.22 19.30
C SER A 177 -6.62 9.39 18.87
N ILE A 178 -7.24 10.34 18.17
CA ILE A 178 -6.61 11.58 17.68
C ILE A 178 -7.28 12.76 18.34
N GLU A 179 -6.52 13.62 19.00
CA GLU A 179 -7.01 14.84 19.63
C GLU A 179 -6.14 16.04 19.27
N SER A 180 -6.77 17.14 18.87
CA SER A 180 -6.13 18.44 18.59
C SER A 180 -4.94 18.34 17.61
N ALA A 181 -5.11 17.59 16.50
CA ALA A 181 -4.04 17.35 15.53
C ALA A 181 -4.46 17.73 14.10
N ASN A 182 -3.49 18.14 13.31
CA ASN A 182 -3.63 18.32 11.87
C ASN A 182 -2.79 17.24 11.17
N LEU A 183 -3.44 16.31 10.48
CA LEU A 183 -2.82 15.15 9.84
C LEU A 183 -3.08 15.14 8.35
N ASN A 184 -2.02 14.92 7.59
CA ASN A 184 -2.07 14.63 6.18
C ASN A 184 -1.08 13.50 5.85
N ASN A 185 -1.40 12.66 4.88
CA ASN A 185 -0.55 11.55 4.42
C ASN A 185 -0.03 10.68 5.59
N SER A 186 -0.93 10.29 6.51
CA SER A 186 -0.56 9.64 7.75
C SER A 186 -1.16 8.25 7.90
N LEU A 187 -0.41 7.34 8.51
CA LEU A 187 -0.85 6.02 8.93
C LEU A 187 -0.68 5.91 10.44
N ILE A 188 -1.78 5.89 11.18
CA ILE A 188 -1.80 5.78 12.64
C ILE A 188 -2.22 4.37 13.02
N GLY A 189 -1.36 3.67 13.73
CA GLY A 189 -1.54 2.28 14.09
C GLY A 189 -2.67 2.05 15.10
N LYS A 190 -3.05 0.77 15.24
CA LYS A 190 -4.10 0.31 16.16
C LYS A 190 -3.82 0.74 17.60
N GLU A 191 -4.88 1.20 18.28
CA GLU A 191 -4.87 1.62 19.70
C GLU A 191 -3.87 2.74 20.04
N CYS A 192 -3.27 3.38 19.05
CA CYS A 192 -2.40 4.54 19.24
C CYS A 192 -3.18 5.73 19.79
N LYS A 193 -2.52 6.54 20.61
CA LYS A 193 -3.06 7.83 21.09
C LYS A 193 -2.15 8.95 20.64
N LEU A 194 -2.70 9.86 19.86
CA LEU A 194 -2.01 11.05 19.38
C LEU A 194 -2.75 12.28 19.89
N LYS A 195 -2.05 13.10 20.66
CA LYS A 195 -2.56 14.39 21.13
C LYS A 195 -1.61 15.49 20.65
N GLY A 196 -2.13 16.42 19.86
CA GLY A 196 -1.41 17.61 19.43
C GLY A 196 -1.19 18.60 20.57
N LYS A 197 -0.30 19.55 20.36
CA LYS A 197 -0.09 20.68 21.27
C LYS A 197 -0.96 21.84 20.82
N THR A 198 -1.63 22.48 21.76
CA THR A 198 -2.23 23.81 21.54
C THR A 198 -1.17 24.84 21.87
N GLU A 199 -0.79 25.66 20.90
CA GLU A 199 0.14 26.76 21.12
C GLU A 199 -0.66 28.06 21.26
N SER A 200 -0.20 28.96 22.13
CA SER A 200 -0.77 30.29 22.31
C SER A 200 0.25 31.32 21.81
N PHE A 201 -0.18 32.11 20.86
CA PHE A 201 0.63 33.17 20.28
C PHE A 201 0.07 34.56 20.63
N SER A 202 0.97 35.49 20.76
CA SER A 202 0.67 36.92 20.68
C SER A 202 1.59 37.50 19.60
N ILE A 203 1.03 37.71 18.41
CA ILE A 203 1.80 38.19 17.24
C ILE A 203 1.28 39.59 16.91
N GLY A 204 2.18 40.57 16.86
CA GLY A 204 1.86 41.95 16.49
C GLY A 204 1.71 42.12 14.97
N ASP A 205 1.30 43.33 14.57
CA ASP A 205 1.14 43.69 13.16
C ASP A 205 2.47 43.51 12.39
N TYR A 206 2.37 43.05 11.14
CA TYR A 206 3.51 42.82 10.21
C TYR A 206 4.54 41.76 10.66
N SER A 207 4.22 40.93 11.65
CA SER A 207 5.06 39.84 12.09
C SER A 207 4.79 38.56 11.27
N THR A 208 5.83 37.75 11.06
CA THR A 208 5.75 36.42 10.44
C THR A 208 6.31 35.39 11.39
N GLN A 209 5.65 34.26 11.52
CA GLN A 209 6.15 33.10 12.22
C GLN A 209 6.15 31.92 11.27
N GLU A 210 7.30 31.30 11.12
CA GLU A 210 7.51 30.06 10.35
C GLU A 210 7.80 28.91 11.33
N SER A 211 7.23 27.72 11.06
CA SER A 211 7.40 26.48 11.85
C SER A 211 8.38 25.54 11.21
#